data_32b1d16b9e096b63a5fbc527a761a8ed
#
_entry.id   32b1d16b9e096b63a5fbc527a761a8ed
#
_cell.length_a   1.000
_cell.length_b   1.000
_cell.length_c   1.000
_cell.angle_alpha   90.00
_cell.angle_beta   90.00
_cell.angle_gamma   90.00
#
_symmetry.space_group_name_H-M   'P 1'
#
loop_
_entity.id
_entity.type
_entity.pdbx_description
1 polymer ?
#
loop_
_entity_poly.entity_id
_entity_poly.type
_entity_poly.pdbx_seq_one_letter_code
_entity_poly.pdbx_strand_id
1 'polypeptide(L)'
;YADIAPFDPERPELSAAVTDEVEIQIKYAGYLTRQEKQVEELRQLDMGRIRFAVDITEKPLSADGMDQVRFLMSANVGEELRPIHRIASGGELARIMLAMKNVLSEQDQVGTLVFDEVDTGVSGRAAQKVAEKMARISRRKQVLCVTHLPQLAAMADTHFSVEKGERDGRTYTAVQRLDREQRRQELARLTGGSHVSQTILDGAEELLAEAEKFRASMR
;
A
#
# COMPACT_ATOMS: atom_id res chain seq x y z
N TYR A 1 -11.11 26.27 22.90
CA TYR A 1 -10.39 26.91 24.02
C TYR A 1 -11.31 27.77 24.86
N ALA A 2 -12.24 28.50 24.27
CA ALA A 2 -13.27 29.29 24.98
C ALA A 2 -14.13 28.41 25.87
N ASP A 3 -14.48 27.21 25.46
CA ASP A 3 -15.32 26.26 26.18
C ASP A 3 -14.66 25.69 27.45
N ILE A 4 -13.35 25.84 27.59
CA ILE A 4 -12.59 25.40 28.76
C ILE A 4 -12.59 26.49 29.87
N ALA A 5 -12.84 27.73 29.49
CA ALA A 5 -12.83 28.89 30.42
C ALA A 5 -13.57 28.68 31.73
N PRO A 6 -14.78 28.07 31.74
CA PRO A 6 -15.54 27.84 32.97
C PRO A 6 -14.89 26.82 33.93
N PHE A 7 -13.99 25.97 33.41
CA PHE A 7 -13.39 24.87 34.16
C PHE A 7 -11.94 25.13 34.56
N ASP A 8 -11.26 26.10 33.94
CA ASP A 8 -9.89 26.51 34.25
C ASP A 8 -9.76 28.03 34.20
N PRO A 9 -10.08 28.72 35.30
CA PRO A 9 -10.00 30.18 35.39
C PRO A 9 -8.57 30.72 35.41
N GLU A 10 -7.55 29.88 35.70
CA GLU A 10 -6.16 30.28 35.74
C GLU A 10 -5.42 30.06 34.42
N ARG A 11 -6.14 29.62 33.38
CA ARG A 11 -5.55 29.38 32.06
C ARG A 11 -4.89 30.64 31.50
N PRO A 12 -3.77 30.53 30.77
CA PRO A 12 -3.14 31.68 30.14
C PRO A 12 -4.03 32.29 29.07
N GLU A 13 -4.02 33.63 28.97
CA GLU A 13 -4.60 34.31 27.81
C GLU A 13 -3.72 34.09 26.58
N LEU A 14 -4.27 33.43 25.57
CA LEU A 14 -3.61 33.16 24.31
C LEU A 14 -4.20 34.07 23.21
N SER A 15 -3.37 34.47 22.24
CA SER A 15 -3.89 35.18 21.09
C SER A 15 -4.82 34.29 20.27
N ALA A 16 -5.79 34.88 19.55
CA ALA A 16 -6.73 34.14 18.71
C ALA A 16 -6.02 33.16 17.73
N ALA A 17 -4.91 33.61 17.13
CA ALA A 17 -4.13 32.78 16.21
C ALA A 17 -3.51 31.55 16.91
N VAL A 18 -3.06 31.66 18.15
CA VAL A 18 -2.52 30.53 18.94
C VAL A 18 -3.66 29.62 19.40
N THR A 19 -4.80 30.19 19.78
CA THR A 19 -5.99 29.41 20.18
C THR A 19 -6.51 28.57 19.02
N ASP A 20 -6.65 29.18 17.85
CA ASP A 20 -7.08 28.49 16.62
C ASP A 20 -6.11 27.36 16.25
N GLU A 21 -4.81 27.59 16.32
CA GLU A 21 -3.79 26.57 16.03
C GLU A 21 -3.85 25.40 17.03
N VAL A 22 -4.03 25.69 18.33
CA VAL A 22 -4.15 24.65 19.37
C VAL A 22 -5.44 23.85 19.18
N GLU A 23 -6.57 24.49 18.87
CA GLU A 23 -7.83 23.80 18.60
C GLU A 23 -7.74 22.91 17.35
N ILE A 24 -7.11 23.41 16.29
CA ILE A 24 -6.81 22.63 15.07
C ILE A 24 -5.94 21.43 15.43
N GLN A 25 -4.85 21.62 16.17
CA GLN A 25 -3.95 20.54 16.55
C GLN A 25 -4.63 19.49 17.42
N ILE A 26 -5.45 19.88 18.38
CA ILE A 26 -6.20 18.95 19.23
C ILE A 26 -7.24 18.20 18.40
N LYS A 27 -8.05 18.91 17.60
CA LYS A 27 -9.09 18.34 16.74
C LYS A 27 -8.50 17.32 15.75
N TYR A 28 -7.31 17.62 15.21
CA TYR A 28 -6.70 16.82 14.15
C TYR A 28 -5.47 16.01 14.60
N ALA A 29 -5.12 15.99 15.88
CA ALA A 29 -3.95 15.25 16.39
C ALA A 29 -3.94 13.78 15.96
N GLY A 30 -5.10 13.11 16.00
CA GLY A 30 -5.24 11.74 15.52
C GLY A 30 -5.01 11.58 14.01
N TYR A 31 -5.36 12.59 13.22
CA TYR A 31 -5.14 12.61 11.76
C TYR A 31 -3.67 12.87 11.43
N LEU A 32 -3.02 13.82 12.13
CA LEU A 32 -1.60 14.14 11.95
C LEU A 32 -0.72 12.92 12.22
N THR A 33 -0.95 12.22 13.33
CA THR A 33 -0.21 10.99 13.66
C THR A 33 -0.41 9.89 12.60
N ARG A 34 -1.62 9.77 12.03
CA ARG A 34 -1.88 8.83 10.95
C ARG A 34 -1.21 9.26 9.65
N GLN A 35 -1.23 10.55 9.34
CA GLN A 35 -0.55 11.11 8.17
C GLN A 35 0.96 10.85 8.22
N GLU A 36 1.60 11.06 9.36
CA GLU A 36 3.03 10.76 9.54
C GLU A 36 3.33 9.29 9.29
N LYS A 37 2.52 8.39 9.83
CA LYS A 37 2.63 6.94 9.55
C LYS A 37 2.43 6.62 8.07
N GLN A 38 1.47 7.25 7.41
CA GLN A 38 1.22 7.05 5.97
C GLN A 38 2.41 7.51 5.13
N VAL A 39 2.99 8.67 5.45
CA VAL A 39 4.19 9.18 4.77
C VAL A 39 5.37 8.24 4.96
N GLU A 40 5.58 7.71 6.17
CA GLU A 40 6.65 6.75 6.44
C GLU A 40 6.43 5.43 5.68
N GLU A 41 5.21 4.92 5.64
CA GLU A 41 4.87 3.74 4.84
C GLU A 41 5.15 3.95 3.34
N LEU A 42 4.82 5.13 2.80
CA LEU A 42 5.10 5.48 1.40
C LEU A 42 6.61 5.54 1.13
N ARG A 43 7.40 6.10 2.05
CA ARG A 43 8.87 6.13 1.94
C ARG A 43 9.46 4.71 1.87
N GLN A 44 8.90 3.78 2.62
CA GLN A 44 9.33 2.39 2.61
C GLN A 44 8.97 1.64 1.31
N LEU A 45 8.03 2.13 0.53
CA LEU A 45 7.66 1.58 -0.79
C LEU A 45 8.43 2.20 -1.97
N ASP A 46 9.62 2.74 -1.70
CA ASP A 46 10.48 3.45 -2.68
C ASP A 46 9.85 4.72 -3.27
N MET A 47 8.91 5.31 -2.53
CA MET A 47 8.25 6.56 -2.86
C MET A 47 8.80 7.73 -2.01
N GLY A 48 10.10 7.68 -1.67
CA GLY A 48 10.75 8.61 -0.73
C GLY A 48 10.81 10.08 -1.16
N ARG A 49 10.55 10.36 -2.43
CA ARG A 49 10.48 11.74 -2.96
C ARG A 49 9.07 12.31 -2.99
N ILE A 50 8.07 11.47 -2.74
CA ILE A 50 6.68 11.87 -2.74
C ILE A 50 6.38 12.69 -1.49
N ARG A 51 5.71 13.81 -1.68
CA ARG A 51 5.04 14.54 -0.62
C ARG A 51 3.56 14.18 -0.65
N PHE A 52 3.05 13.76 0.49
CA PHE A 52 1.65 13.42 0.68
C PHE A 52 1.07 14.29 1.79
N ALA A 53 -0.11 14.85 1.58
CA ALA A 53 -0.82 15.63 2.58
C ALA A 53 -2.31 15.29 2.54
N VAL A 54 -2.94 15.39 3.68
CA VAL A 54 -4.39 15.35 3.83
C VAL A 54 -4.85 16.79 4.05
N ASP A 55 -5.64 17.31 3.14
CA ASP A 55 -6.25 18.63 3.23
C ASP A 55 -7.69 18.47 3.74
N ILE A 56 -7.99 19.12 4.85
CA ILE A 56 -9.30 19.05 5.49
C ILE A 56 -9.83 20.48 5.54
N THR A 57 -10.95 20.72 4.86
CA THR A 57 -11.62 22.01 4.82
C THR A 57 -13.08 21.86 5.27
N GLU A 58 -13.60 22.86 5.93
CA GLU A 58 -15.01 22.87 6.33
C GLU A 58 -15.93 23.05 5.12
N LYS A 59 -17.05 22.37 5.15
CA LYS A 59 -18.14 22.50 4.18
C LYS A 59 -19.48 22.60 4.93
N PRO A 60 -20.56 23.07 4.29
CA PRO A 60 -21.89 23.00 4.87
C PRO A 60 -22.26 21.59 5.30
N LEU A 61 -22.98 21.44 6.40
CA LEU A 61 -23.43 20.15 6.92
C LEU A 61 -24.17 19.34 5.83
N SER A 62 -23.72 18.12 5.62
CA SER A 62 -24.27 17.17 4.67
C SER A 62 -24.42 15.79 5.32
N ALA A 63 -24.98 14.81 4.58
CA ALA A 63 -25.07 13.42 5.05
C ALA A 63 -23.71 12.82 5.41
N ASP A 64 -22.61 13.31 4.80
CA ASP A 64 -21.23 12.85 5.02
C ASP A 64 -20.47 13.70 6.06
N GLY A 65 -21.16 14.58 6.79
CA GLY A 65 -20.57 15.46 7.79
C GLY A 65 -20.24 16.86 7.28
N MET A 66 -19.41 17.57 8.06
CA MET A 66 -19.03 18.97 7.82
C MET A 66 -17.62 19.12 7.25
N ASP A 67 -16.83 18.06 7.19
CA ASP A 67 -15.46 18.11 6.69
C ASP A 67 -15.39 17.62 5.24
N GLN A 68 -14.67 18.36 4.40
CA GLN A 68 -14.23 17.93 3.08
C GLN A 68 -12.78 17.48 3.16
N VAL A 69 -12.53 16.21 2.95
CA VAL A 69 -11.20 15.61 3.00
C VAL A 69 -10.67 15.41 1.57
N ARG A 70 -9.47 15.91 1.31
CA ARG A 70 -8.76 15.73 0.04
C ARG A 70 -7.38 15.16 0.28
N PHE A 71 -7.04 14.13 -0.47
CA PHE A 71 -5.68 13.60 -0.48
C PHE A 71 -4.88 14.31 -1.58
N LEU A 72 -3.82 14.97 -1.17
CA LEU A 72 -2.93 15.72 -2.04
C LEU A 72 -1.58 15.02 -2.13
N MET A 73 -0.95 15.07 -3.29
CA MET A 73 0.35 14.47 -3.54
C MET A 73 1.17 15.33 -4.49
N SER A 74 2.48 15.23 -4.36
CA SER A 74 3.47 15.70 -5.34
C SER A 74 4.43 14.56 -5.63
N ALA A 75 4.59 14.20 -6.89
CA ALA A 75 5.46 13.11 -7.32
C ALA A 75 6.96 13.48 -7.26
N ASN A 76 7.28 14.76 -7.41
CA ASN A 76 8.65 15.26 -7.47
C ASN A 76 8.91 16.35 -6.43
N VAL A 77 10.18 16.48 -6.07
CA VAL A 77 10.63 17.57 -5.18
C VAL A 77 10.46 18.91 -5.89
N GLY A 78 9.82 19.87 -5.22
CA GLY A 78 9.61 21.22 -5.76
C GLY A 78 8.29 21.40 -6.53
N GLU A 79 7.56 20.35 -6.84
CA GLU A 79 6.22 20.45 -7.43
C GLU A 79 5.16 20.77 -6.38
N GLU A 80 4.10 21.43 -6.81
CA GLU A 80 2.94 21.71 -5.96
C GLU A 80 2.16 20.42 -5.61
N LEU A 81 1.56 20.41 -4.44
CA LEU A 81 0.63 19.35 -4.04
C LEU A 81 -0.66 19.45 -4.88
N ARG A 82 -1.05 18.35 -5.49
CA ARG A 82 -2.27 18.23 -6.30
C ARG A 82 -3.10 17.04 -5.86
N PRO A 83 -4.40 17.03 -6.11
CA PRO A 83 -5.24 15.87 -5.82
C PRO A 83 -4.71 14.58 -6.46
N ILE A 84 -4.66 13.49 -5.69
CA ILE A 84 -4.08 12.19 -6.09
C ILE A 84 -4.58 11.72 -7.45
N HIS A 85 -5.89 11.85 -7.71
CA HIS A 85 -6.51 11.39 -8.95
C HIS A 85 -6.01 12.10 -10.22
N ARG A 86 -5.24 13.20 -10.08
CA ARG A 86 -4.68 13.96 -11.20
C ARG A 86 -3.21 13.68 -11.47
N ILE A 87 -2.54 12.94 -10.59
CA ILE A 87 -1.08 12.82 -10.63
C ILE A 87 -0.64 11.36 -10.66
N ALA A 88 -1.29 10.49 -9.87
CA ALA A 88 -0.84 9.13 -9.69
C ALA A 88 -1.14 8.28 -10.93
N SER A 89 -0.15 7.51 -11.38
CA SER A 89 -0.34 6.38 -12.26
C SER A 89 -1.10 5.25 -11.53
N GLY A 90 -1.67 4.29 -12.27
CA GLY A 90 -2.38 3.15 -11.67
C GLY A 90 -1.53 2.43 -10.62
N GLY A 91 -0.27 2.13 -10.94
CA GLY A 91 0.65 1.47 -10.02
C GLY A 91 1.04 2.32 -8.80
N GLU A 92 1.22 3.64 -8.96
CA GLU A 92 1.46 4.55 -7.84
C GLU A 92 0.24 4.62 -6.91
N LEU A 93 -0.95 4.73 -7.48
CA LEU A 93 -2.19 4.74 -6.72
C LEU A 93 -2.38 3.42 -5.94
N ALA A 94 -2.10 2.28 -6.56
CA ALA A 94 -2.18 0.98 -5.91
C ALA A 94 -1.21 0.88 -4.70
N ARG A 95 0.02 1.42 -4.81
CA ARG A 95 0.97 1.46 -3.70
C ARG A 95 0.56 2.42 -2.59
N ILE A 96 -0.01 3.57 -2.95
CA ILE A 96 -0.59 4.51 -1.95
C ILE A 96 -1.71 3.82 -1.19
N MET A 97 -2.61 3.14 -1.89
CA MET A 97 -3.69 2.36 -1.26
C MET A 97 -3.14 1.23 -0.39
N LEU A 98 -2.07 0.55 -0.80
CA LEU A 98 -1.39 -0.46 0.02
C LEU A 98 -0.85 0.15 1.33
N ALA A 99 -0.16 1.30 1.26
CA ALA A 99 0.33 2.02 2.44
C ALA A 99 -0.81 2.44 3.37
N MET A 100 -1.87 3.02 2.83
CA MET A 100 -3.05 3.41 3.61
C MET A 100 -3.73 2.20 4.27
N LYS A 101 -3.93 1.10 3.54
CA LYS A 101 -4.52 -0.13 4.07
C LYS A 101 -3.63 -0.78 5.13
N ASN A 102 -2.31 -0.67 5.03
CA ASN A 102 -1.42 -1.14 6.08
C ASN A 102 -1.60 -0.38 7.40
N VAL A 103 -1.73 0.96 7.33
CA VAL A 103 -1.96 1.81 8.51
C VAL A 103 -3.36 1.59 9.11
N LEU A 104 -4.37 1.42 8.25
CA LEU A 104 -5.77 1.32 8.67
C LEU A 104 -6.25 -0.13 8.88
N SER A 105 -5.37 -1.11 8.71
CA SER A 105 -5.74 -2.54 8.70
C SER A 105 -6.49 -3.02 9.94
N GLU A 106 -6.27 -2.39 11.08
CA GLU A 106 -6.92 -2.74 12.34
C GLU A 106 -8.35 -2.18 12.47
N GLN A 107 -8.63 -1.09 11.77
CA GLN A 107 -9.90 -0.36 11.89
C GLN A 107 -10.85 -0.62 10.70
N ASP A 108 -10.30 -1.14 9.60
CA ASP A 108 -11.04 -1.41 8.38
C ASP A 108 -11.76 -2.77 8.48
N GLN A 109 -13.08 -2.77 8.30
CA GLN A 109 -13.91 -3.98 8.36
C GLN A 109 -13.85 -4.83 7.06
N VAL A 110 -13.20 -4.33 6.01
CA VAL A 110 -13.05 -5.08 4.74
C VAL A 110 -12.15 -6.29 4.96
N GLY A 111 -12.67 -7.50 4.76
CA GLY A 111 -11.97 -8.76 4.98
C GLY A 111 -11.04 -9.17 3.84
N THR A 112 -11.29 -8.72 2.60
CA THR A 112 -10.53 -9.10 1.39
C THR A 112 -10.05 -7.85 0.65
N LEU A 113 -8.78 -7.84 0.28
CA LEU A 113 -8.15 -6.79 -0.53
C LEU A 113 -7.66 -7.39 -1.84
N VAL A 114 -7.96 -6.72 -2.95
CA VAL A 114 -7.49 -7.11 -4.29
C VAL A 114 -6.56 -6.02 -4.79
N PHE A 115 -5.32 -6.39 -5.11
CA PHE A 115 -4.32 -5.51 -5.69
C PHE A 115 -4.02 -5.95 -7.12
N ASP A 116 -4.29 -5.04 -8.04
CA ASP A 116 -3.92 -5.16 -9.44
C ASP A 116 -2.95 -4.02 -9.80
N GLU A 117 -2.01 -4.27 -10.69
CA GLU A 117 -0.98 -3.31 -11.14
C GLU A 117 -0.08 -2.69 -10.03
N VAL A 118 -0.07 -3.23 -8.82
CA VAL A 118 0.71 -2.68 -7.69
C VAL A 118 2.22 -2.73 -7.95
N ASP A 119 2.65 -3.62 -8.82
CA ASP A 119 4.03 -3.86 -9.26
C ASP A 119 4.44 -3.04 -10.49
N THR A 120 3.54 -2.25 -11.09
CA THR A 120 3.86 -1.38 -12.23
C THR A 120 4.86 -0.31 -11.82
N GLY A 121 5.99 -0.26 -12.55
CA GLY A 121 7.05 0.71 -12.31
C GLY A 121 7.91 0.45 -11.06
N VAL A 122 7.83 -0.75 -10.47
CA VAL A 122 8.72 -1.16 -9.38
C VAL A 122 9.60 -2.33 -9.79
N SER A 123 10.78 -2.43 -9.19
CA SER A 123 11.71 -3.54 -9.44
C SER A 123 12.63 -3.75 -8.22
N GLY A 124 13.32 -4.88 -8.22
CA GLY A 124 14.37 -5.17 -7.25
C GLY A 124 13.90 -4.97 -5.80
N ARG A 125 14.58 -4.10 -5.07
CA ARG A 125 14.35 -3.85 -3.64
C ARG A 125 12.98 -3.24 -3.33
N ALA A 126 12.43 -2.42 -4.23
CA ALA A 126 11.09 -1.86 -4.07
C ALA A 126 10.02 -2.95 -4.17
N ALA A 127 10.14 -3.87 -5.12
CA ALA A 127 9.26 -5.02 -5.26
C ALA A 127 9.25 -5.91 -4.00
N GLN A 128 10.44 -6.15 -3.41
CA GLN A 128 10.58 -6.90 -2.18
C GLN A 128 9.81 -6.22 -1.02
N LYS A 129 9.96 -4.91 -0.86
CA LYS A 129 9.24 -4.16 0.18
C LYS A 129 7.72 -4.17 -0.01
N VAL A 130 7.24 -4.06 -1.26
CA VAL A 130 5.81 -4.22 -1.58
C VAL A 130 5.32 -5.60 -1.15
N ALA A 131 6.06 -6.66 -1.50
CA ALA A 131 5.73 -8.04 -1.15
C ALA A 131 5.66 -8.26 0.37
N GLU A 132 6.63 -7.73 1.12
CA GLU A 132 6.68 -7.79 2.58
C GLU A 132 5.48 -7.07 3.24
N LYS A 133 5.09 -5.91 2.72
CA LYS A 133 3.92 -5.17 3.20
C LYS A 133 2.62 -5.96 2.96
N MET A 134 2.46 -6.54 1.79
CA MET A 134 1.32 -7.42 1.50
C MET A 134 1.27 -8.62 2.42
N ALA A 135 2.40 -9.27 2.66
CA ALA A 135 2.49 -10.40 3.58
C ALA A 135 2.11 -10.01 5.02
N ARG A 136 2.44 -8.79 5.47
CA ARG A 136 1.98 -8.29 6.78
C ARG A 136 0.47 -8.12 6.85
N ILE A 137 -0.14 -7.53 5.82
CA ILE A 137 -1.60 -7.35 5.74
C ILE A 137 -2.30 -8.71 5.67
N SER A 138 -1.73 -9.68 4.94
CA SER A 138 -2.32 -11.01 4.78
C SER A 138 -2.43 -11.82 6.06
N ARG A 139 -1.76 -11.40 7.15
CA ARG A 139 -1.93 -11.99 8.49
C ARG A 139 -3.30 -11.73 9.11
N ARG A 140 -3.99 -10.69 8.65
CA ARG A 140 -5.27 -10.24 9.20
C ARG A 140 -6.40 -10.21 8.17
N LYS A 141 -6.06 -10.16 6.88
CA LYS A 141 -7.01 -10.02 5.78
C LYS A 141 -6.64 -10.97 4.65
N GLN A 142 -7.61 -11.38 3.87
CA GLN A 142 -7.30 -12.05 2.60
C GLN A 142 -6.73 -11.03 1.62
N VAL A 143 -5.59 -11.34 1.03
CA VAL A 143 -4.96 -10.51 -0.01
C VAL A 143 -4.88 -11.31 -1.31
N LEU A 144 -5.50 -10.77 -2.36
CA LEU A 144 -5.36 -11.27 -3.72
C LEU A 144 -4.51 -10.26 -4.50
N CYS A 145 -3.48 -10.73 -5.17
CA CYS A 145 -2.58 -9.89 -5.94
C CYS A 145 -2.36 -10.48 -7.33
N VAL A 146 -2.56 -9.66 -8.37
CA VAL A 146 -2.13 -9.97 -9.73
C VAL A 146 -0.75 -9.35 -9.92
N THR A 147 0.24 -10.16 -10.30
CA THR A 147 1.63 -9.71 -10.41
C THR A 147 2.39 -10.48 -11.48
N HIS A 148 3.38 -9.81 -12.06
CA HIS A 148 4.38 -10.40 -12.94
C HIS A 148 5.78 -10.42 -12.30
N LEU A 149 5.91 -9.93 -11.04
CA LEU A 149 7.19 -9.87 -10.35
C LEU A 149 7.42 -11.12 -9.48
N PRO A 150 8.56 -11.79 -9.65
CA PRO A 150 8.89 -13.01 -8.90
C PRO A 150 8.95 -12.77 -7.38
N GLN A 151 9.36 -11.58 -6.93
CA GLN A 151 9.41 -11.22 -5.51
C GLN A 151 8.02 -11.26 -4.84
N LEU A 152 7.00 -10.72 -5.53
CA LEU A 152 5.63 -10.73 -5.03
C LEU A 152 5.05 -12.14 -5.06
N ALA A 153 5.26 -12.86 -6.17
CA ALA A 153 4.77 -14.22 -6.34
C ALA A 153 5.41 -15.21 -5.34
N ALA A 154 6.71 -15.05 -5.03
CA ALA A 154 7.40 -15.86 -4.01
C ALA A 154 6.82 -15.65 -2.61
N MET A 155 6.38 -14.43 -2.29
CA MET A 155 5.88 -14.08 -0.97
C MET A 155 4.46 -14.61 -0.68
N ALA A 156 3.73 -15.05 -1.70
CA ALA A 156 2.37 -15.57 -1.54
C ALA A 156 2.32 -16.89 -0.74
N ASP A 157 1.32 -17.06 0.12
CA ASP A 157 1.02 -18.35 0.77
C ASP A 157 0.48 -19.36 -0.24
N THR A 158 -0.33 -18.91 -1.17
CA THR A 158 -0.87 -19.70 -2.27
C THR A 158 -0.62 -18.98 -3.59
N HIS A 159 -0.04 -19.69 -4.56
CA HIS A 159 0.27 -19.18 -5.88
C HIS A 159 -0.58 -19.87 -6.94
N PHE A 160 -1.20 -19.07 -7.79
CA PHE A 160 -1.94 -19.55 -8.97
C PHE A 160 -1.25 -19.02 -10.23
N SER A 161 -1.05 -19.87 -11.23
CA SER A 161 -0.74 -19.42 -12.58
C SER A 161 -2.02 -19.15 -13.36
N VAL A 162 -1.98 -18.13 -14.23
CA VAL A 162 -3.05 -17.78 -15.14
C VAL A 162 -2.51 -17.86 -16.56
N GLU A 163 -3.02 -18.79 -17.33
CA GLU A 163 -2.58 -19.04 -18.71
C GLU A 163 -3.74 -18.87 -19.69
N LYS A 164 -3.45 -18.23 -20.81
CA LYS A 164 -4.39 -18.16 -21.94
C LYS A 164 -4.00 -19.23 -22.97
N GLY A 165 -4.96 -20.03 -23.36
CA GLY A 165 -4.79 -21.03 -24.42
C GLY A 165 -5.85 -20.91 -25.48
N GLU A 166 -5.68 -21.59 -26.61
CA GLU A 166 -6.65 -21.72 -27.67
C GLU A 166 -7.09 -23.18 -27.79
N ARG A 167 -8.41 -23.38 -27.87
CA ARG A 167 -8.99 -24.68 -28.13
C ARG A 167 -10.22 -24.50 -29.04
N ASP A 168 -10.27 -25.23 -30.11
CA ASP A 168 -11.37 -25.19 -31.11
C ASP A 168 -11.66 -23.76 -31.63
N GLY A 169 -10.60 -22.96 -31.86
CA GLY A 169 -10.69 -21.58 -32.34
C GLY A 169 -11.25 -20.59 -31.33
N ARG A 170 -11.30 -20.97 -30.05
CA ARG A 170 -11.72 -20.11 -28.95
C ARG A 170 -10.62 -19.98 -27.92
N THR A 171 -10.41 -18.75 -27.41
CA THR A 171 -9.49 -18.47 -26.32
C THR A 171 -10.14 -18.89 -25.00
N TYR A 172 -9.40 -19.61 -24.17
CA TYR A 172 -9.78 -19.92 -22.79
C TYR A 172 -8.69 -19.44 -21.82
N THR A 173 -9.09 -19.21 -20.59
CA THR A 173 -8.18 -18.89 -19.50
C THR A 173 -8.19 -20.05 -18.52
N ALA A 174 -7.02 -20.62 -18.26
CA ALA A 174 -6.81 -21.63 -17.23
C ALA A 174 -6.21 -21.00 -16.00
N VAL A 175 -6.72 -21.36 -14.82
CA VAL A 175 -6.18 -20.96 -13.54
C VAL A 175 -5.78 -22.24 -12.80
N GLN A 176 -4.51 -22.35 -12.44
CA GLN A 176 -3.96 -23.54 -11.78
C GLN A 176 -3.28 -23.16 -10.49
N ARG A 177 -3.61 -23.83 -9.39
CA ARG A 177 -2.85 -23.73 -8.15
C ARG A 177 -1.52 -24.49 -8.30
N LEU A 178 -0.44 -23.82 -7.94
CA LEU A 178 0.91 -24.35 -8.06
C LEU A 178 1.38 -25.01 -6.75
N ASP A 179 1.99 -26.19 -6.86
CA ASP A 179 2.77 -26.80 -5.80
C ASP A 179 4.16 -26.15 -5.66
N ARG A 180 4.98 -26.65 -4.74
CA ARG A 180 6.32 -26.08 -4.46
C ARG A 180 7.22 -26.09 -5.69
N GLU A 181 7.30 -27.20 -6.41
CA GLU A 181 8.17 -27.33 -7.56
C GLU A 181 7.65 -26.51 -8.75
N GLN A 182 6.34 -26.50 -8.97
CA GLN A 182 5.71 -25.66 -9.98
C GLN A 182 5.91 -24.17 -9.68
N ARG A 183 5.87 -23.77 -8.43
CA ARG A 183 6.18 -22.39 -8.01
C ARG A 183 7.62 -22.02 -8.35
N ARG A 184 8.57 -22.89 -8.08
CA ARG A 184 9.98 -22.69 -8.42
C ARG A 184 10.17 -22.47 -9.93
N GLN A 185 9.53 -23.31 -10.74
CA GLN A 185 9.57 -23.21 -12.20
C GLN A 185 8.91 -21.93 -12.70
N GLU A 186 7.76 -21.54 -12.15
CA GLU A 186 7.06 -20.32 -12.53
C GLU A 186 7.85 -19.06 -12.14
N LEU A 187 8.47 -19.01 -10.96
CA LEU A 187 9.35 -17.91 -10.57
C LEU A 187 10.57 -17.81 -11.48
N ALA A 188 11.14 -18.95 -11.85
CA ALA A 188 12.23 -19.00 -12.82
C ALA A 188 11.80 -18.48 -14.20
N ARG A 189 10.58 -18.81 -14.65
CA ARG A 189 9.98 -18.30 -15.89
C ARG A 189 9.74 -16.79 -15.82
N LEU A 190 9.23 -16.27 -14.70
CA LEU A 190 9.03 -14.84 -14.48
C LEU A 190 10.34 -14.05 -14.48
N THR A 191 11.44 -14.69 -14.07
CA THR A 191 12.77 -14.08 -14.03
C THR A 191 13.51 -14.16 -15.37
N GLY A 192 13.51 -15.32 -16.01
CA GLY A 192 14.31 -15.63 -17.20
C GLY A 192 13.54 -15.66 -18.52
N GLY A 193 12.22 -15.48 -18.48
CA GLY A 193 11.37 -15.58 -19.67
C GLY A 193 11.35 -17.00 -20.24
N SER A 194 11.63 -17.12 -21.55
CA SER A 194 11.61 -18.41 -22.27
C SER A 194 12.86 -19.27 -22.02
N HIS A 195 13.92 -18.69 -21.45
CA HIS A 195 15.20 -19.40 -21.22
C HIS A 195 15.45 -19.56 -19.73
N VAL A 196 15.10 -20.73 -19.20
CA VAL A 196 15.32 -21.07 -17.78
C VAL A 196 16.59 -21.91 -17.67
N SER A 197 17.66 -21.30 -17.14
CA SER A 197 18.91 -22.00 -16.79
C SER A 197 18.85 -22.55 -15.36
N GLN A 198 19.81 -23.46 -15.03
CA GLN A 198 19.92 -23.96 -13.65
C GLN A 198 20.15 -22.83 -12.65
N THR A 199 20.96 -21.83 -12.98
CA THR A 199 21.22 -20.67 -12.14
C THR A 199 19.93 -19.88 -11.82
N ILE A 200 19.03 -19.75 -12.80
CA ILE A 200 17.74 -19.07 -12.60
C ILE A 200 16.82 -19.91 -11.70
N LEU A 201 16.82 -21.23 -11.84
CA LEU A 201 16.09 -22.14 -10.95
C LEU A 201 16.61 -22.09 -9.52
N ASP A 202 17.93 -22.01 -9.33
CA ASP A 202 18.54 -21.88 -8.01
C ASP A 202 18.18 -20.53 -7.37
N GLY A 203 18.20 -19.43 -8.13
CA GLY A 203 17.74 -18.12 -7.68
C GLY A 203 16.23 -18.10 -7.33
N ALA A 204 15.38 -18.81 -8.06
CA ALA A 204 13.98 -18.96 -7.73
C ALA A 204 13.77 -19.73 -6.41
N GLU A 205 14.59 -20.74 -6.14
CA GLU A 205 14.57 -21.47 -4.88
C GLU A 205 15.01 -20.60 -3.71
N GLU A 206 16.05 -19.77 -3.89
CA GLU A 206 16.49 -18.80 -2.89
C GLU A 206 15.37 -17.79 -2.56
N LEU A 207 14.68 -17.24 -3.56
CA LEU A 207 13.54 -16.34 -3.37
C LEU A 207 12.41 -16.98 -2.54
N LEU A 208 12.10 -18.26 -2.82
CA LEU A 208 11.09 -19.00 -2.05
C LEU A 208 11.53 -19.19 -0.60
N ALA A 209 12.78 -19.58 -0.39
CA ALA A 209 13.33 -19.80 0.94
C ALA A 209 13.36 -18.51 1.77
N GLU A 210 13.78 -17.39 1.18
CA GLU A 210 13.76 -16.07 1.82
C GLU A 210 12.34 -15.64 2.18
N ALA A 211 11.38 -15.81 1.27
CA ALA A 211 9.99 -15.49 1.51
C ALA A 211 9.37 -16.33 2.64
N GLU A 212 9.69 -17.62 2.70
CA GLU A 212 9.26 -18.51 3.80
C GLU A 212 9.86 -18.09 5.14
N LYS A 213 11.14 -17.76 5.15
CA LYS A 213 11.84 -17.26 6.34
C LYS A 213 11.23 -15.95 6.85
N PHE A 214 10.93 -15.02 5.93
CA PHE A 214 10.25 -13.78 6.28
C PHE A 214 8.85 -14.04 6.86
N ARG A 215 8.03 -14.87 6.21
CA ARG A 215 6.70 -15.23 6.73
C ARG A 215 6.76 -15.91 8.09
N ALA A 216 7.75 -16.76 8.32
CA ALA A 216 7.96 -17.41 9.61
C ALA A 216 8.32 -16.42 10.72
N SER A 217 9.09 -15.35 10.41
CA SER A 217 9.46 -14.30 11.38
C SER A 217 8.29 -13.41 11.82
N MET A 218 7.16 -13.46 11.09
CA MET A 218 5.94 -12.70 11.43
C MET A 218 4.96 -13.48 12.32
N ARG A 219 5.27 -14.73 12.63
CA ARG A 219 4.46 -15.56 13.55
C ARG A 219 4.84 -15.24 14.97
#